data_7ebb4ce6145e771e395f4fbaaa239714
#
_entry.id   7ebb4ce6145e771e395f4fbaaa239714
#
_cell.length_a   1.000
_cell.length_b   1.000
_cell.length_c   1.000
_cell.angle_alpha   90.00
_cell.angle_beta   90.00
_cell.angle_gamma   90.00
#
_symmetry.space_group_name_H-M   'P 1'
#
loop_
_entity.id
_entity.type
_entity.pdbx_description
1 polymer ?
#
loop_
_entity_poly.entity_id
_entity_poly.type
_entity_poly.pdbx_seq_one_letter_code
_entity_poly.pdbx_strand_id
1 'polypeptide(L)'
;MKIAIVADKKAGHLSQCLGLRDIIQTYNKEKDVFILGKDLFFLPGFIERTIIIISEKLYLFFLKLMNPSVVDFNYDFVLCSGSRTVIPAYLLAKSSGAKVIYIGTPKFRLMKKFDGIVSTKKDISKVYKIISTDLPPTKFSPYTNKQPAIKQSLILIGGDGSGYDYGESDWYRLAFEFKNINSTFVNSRRTPKFAWDNL
;
A
#
# COMPACT_ATOMS: atom_id res chain seq x y z
N MET A 1 -21.31 -3.97 4.90
CA MET A 1 -20.01 -4.56 4.46
C MET A 1 -18.91 -3.99 5.35
N LYS A 2 -18.15 -4.85 5.99
CA LYS A 2 -17.08 -4.49 6.93
C LYS A 2 -15.71 -4.79 6.30
N ILE A 3 -14.85 -3.76 6.22
CA ILE A 3 -13.51 -3.87 5.62
C ILE A 3 -12.45 -3.63 6.69
N ALA A 4 -11.54 -4.57 6.88
CA ALA A 4 -10.34 -4.37 7.65
C ALA A 4 -9.17 -4.00 6.73
N ILE A 5 -8.37 -3.01 7.13
CA ILE A 5 -7.13 -2.63 6.45
C ILE A 5 -5.95 -2.92 7.37
N VAL A 6 -5.10 -3.84 6.98
CA VAL A 6 -3.84 -4.13 7.67
C VAL A 6 -2.73 -3.31 7.03
N ALA A 7 -2.28 -2.26 7.72
CA ALA A 7 -1.32 -1.30 7.19
C ALA A 7 -0.01 -1.29 7.98
N ASP A 8 1.11 -1.10 7.28
CA ASP A 8 2.41 -0.77 7.88
C ASP A 8 2.62 0.76 7.93
N LYS A 9 3.76 1.22 8.48
CA LYS A 9 4.08 2.67 8.61
C LYS A 9 4.26 3.41 7.27
N LYS A 10 4.23 2.71 6.13
CA LYS A 10 4.45 3.34 4.83
C LYS A 10 3.15 3.96 4.33
N ALA A 11 3.15 5.28 4.23
CA ALA A 11 1.97 6.04 3.76
C ALA A 11 1.45 5.58 2.40
N GLY A 12 2.34 5.16 1.48
CA GLY A 12 1.97 4.62 0.18
C GLY A 12 1.16 3.32 0.26
N HIS A 13 1.53 2.41 1.17
CA HIS A 13 0.80 1.15 1.36
C HIS A 13 -0.62 1.40 1.91
N LEU A 14 -0.75 2.29 2.89
CA LEU A 14 -2.05 2.69 3.41
C LEU A 14 -2.90 3.37 2.33
N SER A 15 -2.31 4.29 1.56
CA SER A 15 -3.01 4.98 0.47
C SER A 15 -3.56 4.00 -0.58
N GLN A 16 -2.80 2.96 -0.93
CA GLN A 16 -3.25 1.92 -1.85
C GLN A 16 -4.45 1.13 -1.30
N CYS A 17 -4.40 0.75 -0.03
CA CYS A 17 -5.52 0.06 0.62
C CYS A 17 -6.78 0.95 0.69
N LEU A 18 -6.60 2.24 1.01
CA LEU A 18 -7.70 3.22 1.05
C LEU A 18 -8.30 3.43 -0.34
N GLY A 19 -7.48 3.51 -1.39
CA GLY A 19 -7.97 3.62 -2.76
C GLY A 19 -8.80 2.42 -3.20
N LEU A 20 -8.34 1.20 -2.90
CA LEU A 20 -9.13 0.01 -3.21
C LEU A 20 -10.42 -0.04 -2.38
N ARG A 21 -10.37 0.34 -1.10
CA ARG A 21 -11.57 0.47 -0.27
C ARG A 21 -12.59 1.41 -0.92
N ASP A 22 -12.16 2.58 -1.38
CA ASP A 22 -13.04 3.57 -1.99
C ASP A 22 -13.71 3.02 -3.27
N ILE A 23 -12.97 2.27 -4.08
CA ILE A 23 -13.52 1.57 -5.24
C ILE A 23 -14.59 0.53 -4.80
N ILE A 24 -14.29 -0.30 -3.80
CA ILE A 24 -15.24 -1.30 -3.31
C ILE A 24 -16.49 -0.62 -2.75
N GLN A 25 -16.35 0.50 -2.05
CA GLN A 25 -17.45 1.26 -1.45
C GLN A 25 -18.33 1.99 -2.46
N THR A 26 -17.86 2.28 -3.67
CA THR A 26 -18.74 2.84 -4.73
C THR A 26 -19.84 1.86 -5.12
N TYR A 27 -19.59 0.57 -4.98
CA TYR A 27 -20.56 -0.49 -5.29
C TYR A 27 -21.44 -0.91 -4.09
N ASN A 28 -21.06 -0.52 -2.86
CA ASN A 28 -21.76 -0.90 -1.64
C ASN A 28 -21.89 0.29 -0.69
N LYS A 29 -23.12 0.70 -0.37
CA LYS A 29 -23.40 1.92 0.43
C LYS A 29 -23.12 1.79 1.93
N GLU A 30 -22.94 0.59 2.48
CA GLU A 30 -22.67 0.35 3.90
C GLU A 30 -21.17 0.46 4.22
N LYS A 31 -20.83 1.21 5.30
CA LYS A 31 -19.48 1.76 5.48
C LYS A 31 -18.92 1.54 6.88
N ASP A 32 -18.52 0.33 7.20
CA ASP A 32 -17.68 0.13 8.38
C ASP A 32 -16.24 -0.21 7.94
N VAL A 33 -15.31 0.69 8.23
CA VAL A 33 -13.88 0.50 7.88
C VAL A 33 -13.03 0.55 9.14
N PHE A 34 -12.28 -0.51 9.37
CA PHE A 34 -11.37 -0.64 10.50
C PHE A 34 -9.92 -0.61 9.98
N ILE A 35 -9.16 0.39 10.42
CA ILE A 35 -7.74 0.49 10.08
C ILE A 35 -6.94 -0.11 11.22
N LEU A 36 -6.31 -1.23 10.95
CA LEU A 36 -5.45 -1.91 11.88
C LEU A 36 -4.02 -1.44 11.66
N GLY A 37 -3.57 -0.59 12.55
CA GLY A 37 -2.24 -0.01 12.48
C GLY A 37 -1.14 -1.00 12.84
N LYS A 38 0.09 -0.60 12.59
CA LYS A 38 1.33 -1.33 12.74
C LYS A 38 1.63 -1.84 14.15
N ASP A 39 1.12 -1.17 15.18
CA ASP A 39 1.45 -1.49 16.57
C ASP A 39 0.87 -2.85 17.01
N LEU A 40 0.04 -3.45 16.17
CA LEU A 40 -0.49 -4.80 16.31
C LEU A 40 0.52 -5.93 16.01
N PHE A 41 1.67 -5.63 15.39
CA PHE A 41 2.53 -6.66 14.77
C PHE A 41 3.99 -6.51 15.20
N PHE A 42 4.24 -6.51 16.51
CA PHE A 42 5.56 -6.24 17.11
C PHE A 42 6.55 -7.41 17.04
N LEU A 43 6.21 -8.53 16.44
CA LEU A 43 7.17 -9.61 16.34
C LEU A 43 8.19 -9.36 15.22
N PRO A 44 9.50 -9.49 15.51
CA PRO A 44 10.51 -9.51 14.46
C PRO A 44 10.14 -10.50 13.36
N GLY A 45 10.31 -10.12 12.08
CA GLY A 45 9.79 -10.90 10.95
C GLY A 45 10.25 -12.36 10.88
N PHE A 46 11.39 -12.72 11.52
CA PHE A 46 11.84 -14.10 11.62
C PHE A 46 11.02 -14.88 12.68
N ILE A 47 10.70 -14.26 13.84
CA ILE A 47 9.86 -14.85 14.89
C ILE A 47 8.44 -15.06 14.37
N GLU A 48 7.91 -14.07 13.66
CA GLU A 48 6.59 -14.13 13.04
C GLU A 48 6.50 -15.33 12.06
N ARG A 49 7.50 -15.51 11.21
CA ARG A 49 7.58 -16.68 10.28
C ARG A 49 7.68 -18.00 11.03
N THR A 50 8.46 -18.05 12.09
CA THR A 50 8.67 -19.27 12.90
C THR A 50 7.39 -19.65 13.66
N ILE A 51 6.71 -18.69 14.26
CA ILE A 51 5.44 -18.93 14.99
C ILE A 51 4.37 -19.46 14.03
N ILE A 52 4.29 -18.94 12.80
CA ILE A 52 3.32 -19.40 11.81
C ILE A 52 3.61 -20.82 11.35
N ILE A 53 4.86 -21.18 11.18
CA ILE A 53 5.27 -22.54 10.84
C ILE A 53 4.89 -23.51 11.97
N ILE A 54 5.03 -23.08 13.23
CA ILE A 54 4.78 -23.91 14.42
C ILE A 54 3.28 -24.00 14.72
N SER A 55 2.56 -22.87 14.73
CA SER A 55 1.12 -22.86 15.01
C SER A 55 0.43 -21.54 14.63
N GLU A 56 -0.42 -21.57 13.59
CA GLU A 56 -1.33 -20.47 13.26
C GLU A 56 -2.24 -20.12 14.46
N LYS A 57 -2.64 -21.12 15.27
CA LYS A 57 -3.49 -20.93 16.46
C LYS A 57 -2.78 -20.11 17.54
N LEU A 58 -1.49 -20.36 17.75
CA LEU A 58 -0.70 -19.62 18.73
C LEU A 58 -0.55 -18.14 18.31
N TYR A 59 -0.35 -17.87 17.04
CA TYR A 59 -0.27 -16.50 16.52
C TYR A 59 -1.61 -15.77 16.68
N LEU A 60 -2.73 -16.41 16.34
CA LEU A 60 -4.08 -15.84 16.55
C LEU A 60 -4.37 -15.60 18.04
N PHE A 61 -3.92 -16.48 18.91
CA PHE A 61 -4.02 -16.29 20.35
C PHE A 61 -3.28 -15.03 20.83
N PHE A 62 -2.05 -14.81 20.37
CA PHE A 62 -1.29 -13.59 20.66
C PHE A 62 -1.94 -12.34 20.08
N LEU A 63 -2.44 -12.40 18.84
CA LEU A 63 -3.18 -11.28 18.26
C LEU A 63 -4.43 -10.93 19.08
N LYS A 64 -5.18 -11.94 19.53
CA LYS A 64 -6.37 -11.77 20.36
C LYS A 64 -6.03 -11.19 21.73
N LEU A 65 -4.93 -11.63 22.34
CA LEU A 65 -4.46 -11.13 23.63
C LEU A 65 -4.04 -9.64 23.55
N MET A 66 -3.36 -9.27 22.48
CA MET A 66 -2.88 -7.88 22.27
C MET A 66 -3.99 -6.93 21.80
N ASN A 67 -5.00 -7.45 21.10
CA ASN A 67 -6.08 -6.66 20.50
C ASN A 67 -7.39 -7.44 20.42
N PRO A 68 -8.07 -7.67 21.53
CA PRO A 68 -9.28 -8.47 21.57
C PRO A 68 -10.39 -7.92 20.68
N SER A 69 -10.51 -6.59 20.56
CA SER A 69 -11.54 -5.95 19.74
C SER A 69 -11.38 -6.18 18.23
N VAL A 70 -10.19 -6.54 17.78
CA VAL A 70 -9.89 -6.70 16.33
C VAL A 70 -10.21 -8.10 15.84
N VAL A 71 -10.07 -9.12 16.69
CA VAL A 71 -10.22 -10.53 16.29
C VAL A 71 -11.66 -11.00 16.37
N ASP A 72 -12.51 -10.27 17.08
CA ASP A 72 -13.94 -10.65 17.27
C ASP A 72 -14.88 -10.02 16.21
N PHE A 73 -14.35 -9.28 15.24
CA PHE A 73 -15.16 -8.70 14.15
C PHE A 73 -15.31 -9.66 12.98
N ASN A 74 -16.54 -9.80 12.49
CA ASN A 74 -16.82 -10.44 11.21
C ASN A 74 -16.54 -9.43 10.09
N TYR A 75 -15.42 -9.57 9.42
CA TYR A 75 -15.08 -8.77 8.24
C TYR A 75 -15.54 -9.49 6.97
N ASP A 76 -15.93 -8.71 5.97
CA ASP A 76 -16.20 -9.23 4.62
C ASP A 76 -14.89 -9.25 3.80
N PHE A 77 -14.05 -8.24 4.02
CA PHE A 77 -12.75 -8.10 3.33
C PHE A 77 -11.64 -7.69 4.30
N VAL A 78 -10.46 -8.25 4.05
CA VAL A 78 -9.19 -7.80 4.66
C VAL A 78 -8.27 -7.34 3.54
N LEU A 79 -7.94 -6.05 3.53
CA LEU A 79 -7.05 -5.43 2.56
C LEU A 79 -5.66 -5.22 3.16
N CYS A 80 -4.63 -5.50 2.38
CA CYS A 80 -3.26 -5.26 2.83
C CYS A 80 -2.31 -4.89 1.67
N SER A 81 -1.25 -4.14 2.00
CA SER A 81 -0.16 -3.80 1.10
C SER A 81 1.16 -3.75 1.85
N GLY A 82 2.23 -4.25 1.23
CA GLY A 82 3.54 -4.38 1.84
C GLY A 82 3.82 -5.76 2.43
N SER A 83 5.10 -6.16 2.43
CA SER A 83 5.50 -7.52 2.79
C SER A 83 5.23 -7.91 4.24
N ARG A 84 5.26 -6.94 5.16
CA ARG A 84 5.04 -7.18 6.59
C ARG A 84 3.57 -7.38 6.96
N THR A 85 2.64 -6.98 6.10
CA THR A 85 1.20 -7.08 6.36
C THR A 85 0.58 -8.38 5.85
N VAL A 86 1.31 -9.15 5.04
CA VAL A 86 0.80 -10.35 4.35
C VAL A 86 0.31 -11.42 5.32
N ILE A 87 1.12 -11.73 6.32
CA ILE A 87 0.83 -12.78 7.28
C ILE A 87 -0.32 -12.41 8.23
N PRO A 88 -0.24 -11.22 8.88
CA PRO A 88 -1.34 -10.77 9.74
C PRO A 88 -2.67 -10.68 8.98
N ALA A 89 -2.65 -10.14 7.77
CA ALA A 89 -3.87 -10.03 6.96
C ALA A 89 -4.48 -11.40 6.61
N TYR A 90 -3.64 -12.36 6.23
CA TYR A 90 -4.10 -13.72 5.95
C TYR A 90 -4.73 -14.38 7.18
N LEU A 91 -4.09 -14.27 8.34
CA LEU A 91 -4.58 -14.89 9.56
C LEU A 91 -5.86 -14.22 10.08
N LEU A 92 -5.93 -12.88 9.99
CA LEU A 92 -7.14 -12.15 10.32
C LEU A 92 -8.30 -12.57 9.41
N ALA A 93 -8.08 -12.64 8.11
CA ALA A 93 -9.09 -13.08 7.16
C ALA A 93 -9.55 -14.53 7.45
N LYS A 94 -8.59 -15.42 7.73
CA LYS A 94 -8.91 -16.81 8.08
C LYS A 94 -9.72 -16.93 9.38
N SER A 95 -9.44 -16.10 10.38
CA SER A 95 -10.16 -16.13 11.66
C SER A 95 -11.57 -15.54 11.56
N SER A 96 -11.76 -14.53 10.72
CA SER A 96 -13.05 -13.86 10.53
C SER A 96 -13.90 -14.45 9.39
N GLY A 97 -13.36 -15.38 8.59
CA GLY A 97 -14.02 -15.88 7.38
C GLY A 97 -14.03 -14.87 6.21
N ALA A 98 -13.26 -13.78 6.31
CA ALA A 98 -13.19 -12.72 5.33
C ALA A 98 -12.40 -13.12 4.08
N LYS A 99 -12.67 -12.43 2.96
CA LYS A 99 -11.82 -12.48 1.76
C LYS A 99 -10.60 -11.60 1.94
N VAL A 100 -9.41 -12.13 1.63
CA VAL A 100 -8.15 -11.39 1.73
C VAL A 100 -7.66 -10.92 0.37
N ILE A 101 -7.40 -9.61 0.26
CA ILE A 101 -6.91 -8.98 -0.97
C ILE A 101 -5.58 -8.25 -0.68
N TYR A 102 -4.56 -8.59 -1.46
CA TYR A 102 -3.27 -7.91 -1.42
C TYR A 102 -3.13 -6.91 -2.55
N ILE A 103 -2.50 -5.76 -2.26
CA ILE A 103 -2.22 -4.73 -3.26
C ILE A 103 -0.71 -4.60 -3.42
N GLY A 104 -0.23 -4.88 -4.63
CA GLY A 104 1.19 -4.83 -4.99
C GLY A 104 1.69 -6.07 -5.70
N THR A 105 3.02 -6.16 -5.86
CA THR A 105 3.66 -7.32 -6.50
C THR A 105 3.77 -8.48 -5.51
N PRO A 106 3.21 -9.66 -5.82
CA PRO A 106 3.30 -10.81 -4.94
C PRO A 106 4.74 -11.34 -4.86
N LYS A 107 5.21 -11.61 -3.63
CA LYS A 107 6.57 -12.11 -3.35
C LYS A 107 6.59 -13.40 -2.54
N PHE A 108 5.47 -13.81 -1.97
CA PHE A 108 5.40 -14.93 -1.02
C PHE A 108 4.47 -16.03 -1.52
N ARG A 109 4.85 -17.29 -1.30
CA ARG A 109 4.01 -18.46 -1.62
C ARG A 109 2.64 -18.40 -0.94
N LEU A 110 2.57 -17.84 0.28
CA LEU A 110 1.32 -17.68 1.02
C LEU A 110 0.26 -16.89 0.23
N MET A 111 0.68 -15.96 -0.61
CA MET A 111 -0.24 -15.14 -1.42
C MET A 111 -1.04 -15.96 -2.45
N LYS A 112 -0.65 -17.20 -2.75
CA LYS A 112 -1.46 -18.14 -3.55
C LYS A 112 -2.79 -18.49 -2.89
N LYS A 113 -2.87 -18.34 -1.56
CA LYS A 113 -4.08 -18.57 -0.75
C LYS A 113 -4.97 -17.34 -0.63
N PHE A 114 -4.54 -16.20 -1.19
CA PHE A 114 -5.34 -14.97 -1.17
C PHE A 114 -6.48 -15.05 -2.18
N ASP A 115 -7.58 -14.39 -1.87
CA ASP A 115 -8.76 -14.34 -2.74
C ASP A 115 -8.55 -13.44 -3.95
N GLY A 116 -7.67 -12.44 -3.82
CA GLY A 116 -7.30 -11.56 -4.91
C GLY A 116 -5.99 -10.81 -4.67
N ILE A 117 -5.33 -10.45 -5.77
CA ILE A 117 -4.14 -9.60 -5.78
C ILE A 117 -4.34 -8.51 -6.83
N VAL A 118 -4.30 -7.25 -6.40
CA VAL A 118 -4.32 -6.10 -7.30
C VAL A 118 -2.90 -5.69 -7.60
N SER A 119 -2.47 -5.80 -8.85
CA SER A 119 -1.07 -5.54 -9.25
C SER A 119 -0.97 -4.82 -10.58
N THR A 120 0.04 -3.97 -10.72
CA THR A 120 0.40 -3.35 -12.00
C THR A 120 1.24 -4.27 -12.89
N LYS A 121 1.73 -5.40 -12.37
CA LYS A 121 2.47 -6.40 -13.15
C LYS A 121 1.51 -7.37 -13.83
N LYS A 122 1.56 -7.42 -15.16
CA LYS A 122 0.67 -8.27 -16.00
C LYS A 122 1.13 -9.73 -16.09
N ASP A 123 2.42 -10.01 -15.95
CA ASP A 123 3.00 -11.34 -16.28
C ASP A 123 2.87 -12.41 -15.19
N ILE A 124 2.22 -12.12 -14.06
CA ILE A 124 2.18 -13.00 -12.89
C ILE A 124 0.85 -13.75 -12.78
N SER A 125 -0.07 -13.56 -13.72
CA SER A 125 -1.46 -14.06 -13.67
C SER A 125 -1.60 -15.59 -13.63
N LYS A 126 -0.60 -16.34 -14.13
CA LYS A 126 -0.67 -17.83 -14.19
C LYS A 126 -0.61 -18.51 -12.82
N VAL A 127 -0.13 -17.84 -11.78
CA VAL A 127 0.16 -18.44 -10.47
C VAL A 127 -0.73 -17.89 -9.36
N TYR A 128 -1.25 -16.68 -9.54
CA TYR A 128 -2.01 -15.93 -8.53
C TYR A 128 -3.34 -15.45 -9.13
N LYS A 129 -4.34 -15.27 -8.27
CA LYS A 129 -5.61 -14.62 -8.64
C LYS A 129 -5.38 -13.10 -8.77
N ILE A 130 -4.94 -12.66 -9.95
CA ILE A 130 -4.54 -11.26 -10.18
C ILE A 130 -5.62 -10.48 -10.90
N ILE A 131 -5.88 -9.28 -10.37
CA ILE A 131 -6.56 -8.18 -11.05
C ILE A 131 -5.46 -7.22 -11.48
N SER A 132 -5.20 -7.18 -12.79
CA SER A 132 -4.18 -6.30 -13.35
C SER A 132 -4.74 -4.89 -13.53
N THR A 133 -3.97 -3.89 -13.09
CA THR A 133 -4.31 -2.47 -13.23
C THR A 133 -3.11 -1.72 -13.82
N ASP A 134 -3.35 -0.68 -14.60
CA ASP A 134 -2.25 0.13 -15.15
C ASP A 134 -1.58 0.98 -14.08
N LEU A 135 -2.35 1.45 -13.09
CA LEU A 135 -1.85 2.21 -11.95
C LEU A 135 -2.28 1.54 -10.64
N PRO A 136 -1.47 1.64 -9.57
CA PRO A 136 -1.89 1.18 -8.26
C PRO A 136 -3.09 2.01 -7.78
N PRO A 137 -4.08 1.40 -7.11
CA PRO A 137 -5.17 2.16 -6.49
C PRO A 137 -4.59 3.15 -5.49
N THR A 138 -5.15 4.34 -5.44
CA THR A 138 -4.73 5.39 -4.51
C THR A 138 -5.94 6.07 -3.89
N LYS A 139 -5.75 6.70 -2.72
CA LYS A 139 -6.79 7.46 -2.04
C LYS A 139 -7.30 8.67 -2.86
N PHE A 140 -6.55 9.10 -3.86
CA PHE A 140 -6.90 10.29 -4.64
C PHE A 140 -7.96 9.96 -5.69
N SER A 141 -9.09 10.66 -5.63
CA SER A 141 -10.06 10.68 -6.73
C SER A 141 -9.43 11.26 -7.99
N PRO A 142 -9.71 10.71 -9.17
CA PRO A 142 -9.33 11.36 -10.41
C PRO A 142 -9.98 12.76 -10.44
N TYR A 143 -9.20 13.72 -10.84
CA TYR A 143 -9.68 15.11 -11.01
C TYR A 143 -10.86 15.11 -11.97
N THR A 144 -12.03 15.50 -11.51
CA THR A 144 -13.19 15.64 -12.39
C THR A 144 -13.03 16.91 -13.21
N ASN A 145 -12.67 16.76 -14.47
CA ASN A 145 -12.94 17.62 -15.66
C ASN A 145 -12.96 19.16 -15.53
N LYS A 146 -12.29 19.79 -14.59
CA LYS A 146 -11.97 21.18 -14.73
C LYS A 146 -10.60 21.29 -15.41
N GLN A 147 -10.58 21.57 -16.71
CA GLN A 147 -9.34 21.97 -17.35
C GLN A 147 -8.78 23.16 -16.59
N PRO A 148 -7.51 23.09 -16.13
CA PRO A 148 -6.92 24.25 -15.48
C PRO A 148 -6.92 25.41 -16.47
N ALA A 149 -7.43 26.55 -16.04
CA ALA A 149 -7.46 27.78 -16.84
C ALA A 149 -6.05 28.32 -17.15
N ILE A 150 -5.01 27.75 -16.55
CA ILE A 150 -3.62 28.19 -16.64
C ILE A 150 -2.78 27.04 -17.21
N LYS A 151 -2.14 27.28 -18.34
CA LYS A 151 -1.13 26.38 -18.91
C LYS A 151 0.18 26.49 -18.11
N GLN A 152 0.22 25.91 -16.92
CA GLN A 152 1.44 25.74 -16.13
C GLN A 152 1.83 24.27 -16.07
N SER A 153 3.10 24.01 -16.20
CA SER A 153 3.66 22.66 -15.97
C SER A 153 3.81 22.41 -14.47
N LEU A 154 3.40 21.24 -14.01
CA LEU A 154 3.65 20.76 -12.64
C LEU A 154 4.77 19.71 -12.71
N ILE A 155 5.89 19.99 -12.06
CA ILE A 155 7.04 19.10 -12.00
C ILE A 155 7.12 18.48 -10.61
N LEU A 156 6.94 17.16 -10.54
CA LEU A 156 7.03 16.41 -9.30
C LEU A 156 8.45 15.85 -9.16
N ILE A 157 9.20 16.35 -8.18
CA ILE A 157 10.55 15.92 -7.89
C ILE A 157 10.53 14.77 -6.90
N GLY A 158 11.02 13.61 -7.34
CA GLY A 158 11.18 12.43 -6.48
C GLY A 158 12.46 12.51 -5.64
N GLY A 159 13.13 11.40 -5.51
CA GLY A 159 14.40 11.20 -4.83
C GLY A 159 14.76 9.73 -4.83
N ASP A 160 15.86 9.36 -4.20
CA ASP A 160 16.38 8.01 -4.15
C ASP A 160 15.32 6.99 -3.70
N GLY A 161 15.36 5.82 -4.28
CA GLY A 161 14.48 4.74 -3.89
C GLY A 161 14.31 3.67 -4.97
N SER A 162 13.89 2.50 -4.54
CA SER A 162 13.62 1.35 -5.44
C SER A 162 14.81 0.90 -6.29
N GLY A 163 16.05 1.16 -5.82
CA GLY A 163 17.29 0.83 -6.52
C GLY A 163 17.79 1.93 -7.44
N TYR A 164 17.20 3.12 -7.38
CA TYR A 164 17.72 4.32 -8.06
C TYR A 164 18.34 5.25 -7.02
N ASP A 165 19.60 5.58 -7.23
CA ASP A 165 20.36 6.57 -6.47
C ASP A 165 20.79 7.67 -7.44
N TYR A 166 20.47 8.92 -7.12
CA TYR A 166 20.81 10.08 -7.92
C TYR A 166 22.03 10.76 -7.33
N GLY A 167 23.10 10.88 -8.14
CA GLY A 167 24.27 11.63 -7.78
C GLY A 167 24.02 13.15 -7.79
N GLU A 168 24.94 13.90 -7.19
CA GLU A 168 24.85 15.37 -7.14
C GLU A 168 24.78 15.99 -8.54
N SER A 169 25.56 15.45 -9.48
CA SER A 169 25.55 15.85 -10.89
C SER A 169 24.19 15.68 -11.59
N ASP A 170 23.42 14.66 -11.21
CA ASP A 170 22.10 14.43 -11.77
C ASP A 170 21.13 15.52 -11.34
N TRP A 171 21.25 15.97 -10.09
CA TRP A 171 20.43 17.05 -9.54
C TRP A 171 20.78 18.41 -10.17
N TYR A 172 22.05 18.72 -10.39
CA TYR A 172 22.44 19.94 -11.09
C TYR A 172 21.98 19.95 -12.54
N ARG A 173 22.06 18.79 -13.23
CA ARG A 173 21.55 18.68 -14.59
C ARG A 173 20.04 18.90 -14.63
N LEU A 174 19.29 18.33 -13.69
CA LEU A 174 17.87 18.53 -13.58
C LEU A 174 17.50 20.00 -13.38
N ALA A 175 18.17 20.68 -12.45
CA ALA A 175 17.97 22.11 -12.20
C ALA A 175 18.25 22.96 -13.45
N PHE A 176 19.33 22.65 -14.18
CA PHE A 176 19.70 23.34 -15.41
C PHE A 176 18.66 23.18 -16.52
N GLU A 177 18.17 21.97 -16.74
CA GLU A 177 17.15 21.66 -17.75
C GLU A 177 15.81 22.39 -17.48
N PHE A 178 15.46 22.57 -16.22
CA PHE A 178 14.18 23.19 -15.84
C PHE A 178 14.26 24.69 -15.53
N LYS A 179 15.43 25.29 -15.53
CA LYS A 179 15.66 26.70 -15.16
C LYS A 179 14.78 27.72 -15.90
N ASN A 180 14.44 27.44 -17.16
CA ASN A 180 13.68 28.35 -18.03
C ASN A 180 12.23 27.91 -18.26
N ILE A 181 11.77 26.88 -17.54
CA ILE A 181 10.41 26.38 -17.71
C ILE A 181 9.51 27.06 -16.68
N ASN A 182 8.45 27.74 -17.15
CA ASN A 182 7.44 28.29 -16.26
C ASN A 182 6.61 27.14 -15.66
N SER A 183 7.02 26.68 -14.49
CA SER A 183 6.46 25.51 -13.82
C SER A 183 6.39 25.69 -12.32
N THR A 184 5.50 24.91 -11.71
CA THR A 184 5.44 24.74 -10.26
C THR A 184 6.17 23.44 -9.90
N PHE A 185 7.14 23.52 -9.01
CA PHE A 185 7.86 22.37 -8.50
C PHE A 185 7.25 21.87 -7.20
N VAL A 186 7.17 20.57 -7.06
CA VAL A 186 6.73 19.91 -5.81
C VAL A 186 7.75 18.84 -5.45
N ASN A 187 8.33 18.97 -4.27
CA ASN A 187 9.30 18.01 -3.77
C ASN A 187 8.66 16.82 -3.04
N SER A 188 9.43 15.77 -2.83
CA SER A 188 9.07 14.64 -1.99
C SER A 188 9.94 14.61 -0.72
N ARG A 189 9.58 13.78 0.24
CA ARG A 189 10.42 13.53 1.43
C ARG A 189 11.81 12.95 1.12
N ARG A 190 12.03 12.47 -0.10
CA ARG A 190 13.27 11.86 -0.57
C ARG A 190 14.08 12.81 -1.42
N THR A 191 13.55 13.98 -1.76
CA THR A 191 14.32 15.01 -2.47
C THR A 191 15.36 15.58 -1.52
N PRO A 192 16.66 15.51 -1.82
CA PRO A 192 17.71 16.09 -0.99
C PRO A 192 17.51 17.60 -0.86
N LYS A 193 17.82 18.15 0.32
CA LYS A 193 17.65 19.58 0.57
C LYS A 193 18.47 20.43 -0.41
N PHE A 194 19.72 20.09 -0.62
CA PHE A 194 20.59 20.81 -1.56
C PHE A 194 20.05 20.80 -3.00
N ALA A 195 19.42 19.71 -3.42
CA ALA A 195 18.81 19.61 -4.74
C ALA A 195 17.59 20.53 -4.87
N TRP A 196 16.81 20.64 -3.81
CA TRP A 196 15.64 21.52 -3.76
C TRP A 196 16.03 23.01 -3.77
N ASP A 197 17.09 23.35 -3.05
CA ASP A 197 17.56 24.74 -2.93
C ASP A 197 18.15 25.28 -4.26
N ASN A 198 18.43 24.41 -5.25
CA ASN A 198 18.94 24.75 -6.57
C ASN A 198 17.91 24.72 -7.71
N LEU A 199 16.68 24.33 -7.44
CA LEU A 199 15.56 24.31 -8.38
C LEU A 199 14.73 25.59 -8.29
#